data_e2d91505de7778d0525e78f61d158313
#
_entry.id   e2d91505de7778d0525e78f61d158313
#
_cell.length_a   1.000
_cell.length_b   1.000
_cell.length_c   1.000
_cell.angle_alpha   90.00
_cell.angle_beta   90.00
_cell.angle_gamma   90.00
#
_symmetry.space_group_name_H-M   'P 1'
#
loop_
_entity.id
_entity.type
_entity.pdbx_description
1 polymer ?
#
loop_
_entity_poly.entity_id
_entity_poly.type
_entity_poly.pdbx_seq_one_letter_code
_entity_poly.pdbx_strand_id
1 'polypeptide(L)'
;MSETVTVDSMKPQQIERETRRTQLNRGELAERIARAVPRDGRAEPLKGLRLLRVSSPTEQVHSVSDPAFCVIAQGSKEVLLGDDRYQYDPMHYLLATAELPIVSHVIEASQERPYLSLSVKLDPTLVGSVMVEAGHVSPRSHADVRAINVSPLDASLLDAVVRLVRLLDTPAEASFLAPLITREIVYRLLVGEQGGRLRNIAVQDSHTHRITRAVEQLRKELDQPLRIDDIARELGMSVSSVPADR
;
A
#
# COMPACT_ATOMS: atom_id res chain seq x y z
N MET A 1 -13.09 29.78 -8.94
CA MET A 1 -14.38 29.44 -8.31
C MET A 1 -14.42 27.92 -8.33
N SER A 2 -14.09 27.29 -7.21
CA SER A 2 -14.06 25.83 -7.07
C SER A 2 -15.39 25.40 -6.48
N GLU A 3 -16.19 24.69 -7.25
CA GLU A 3 -17.39 24.03 -6.75
C GLU A 3 -16.96 22.84 -5.87
N THR A 4 -17.12 23.01 -4.59
CA THR A 4 -17.09 21.93 -3.61
C THR A 4 -18.36 21.11 -3.82
N VAL A 5 -18.25 19.95 -4.47
CA VAL A 5 -19.36 19.01 -4.57
C VAL A 5 -19.59 18.43 -3.18
N THR A 6 -20.55 18.99 -2.51
CA THR A 6 -21.00 18.55 -1.18
C THR A 6 -21.77 17.25 -1.32
N VAL A 7 -21.51 16.27 -0.45
CA VAL A 7 -22.18 14.96 -0.30
C VAL A 7 -23.70 15.07 -0.08
N ASP A 8 -24.23 16.27 0.04
CA ASP A 8 -25.61 16.60 0.46
C ASP A 8 -26.68 16.49 -0.65
N SER A 9 -26.37 15.94 -1.85
CA SER A 9 -27.38 15.83 -2.92
C SER A 9 -27.71 14.41 -3.37
N MET A 10 -27.25 13.35 -2.68
CA MET A 10 -27.62 11.98 -3.03
C MET A 10 -29.03 11.64 -2.55
N LYS A 11 -29.88 11.14 -3.45
CA LYS A 11 -31.24 10.67 -3.12
C LYS A 11 -31.16 9.47 -2.15
N PRO A 12 -32.06 9.34 -1.15
CA PRO A 12 -32.03 8.23 -0.16
C PRO A 12 -31.89 6.83 -0.78
N GLN A 13 -32.55 6.59 -1.92
CA GLN A 13 -32.48 5.34 -2.66
C GLN A 13 -31.08 5.05 -3.25
N GLN A 14 -30.30 6.07 -3.55
CA GLN A 14 -28.95 5.95 -4.08
C GLN A 14 -27.97 5.57 -2.97
N ILE A 15 -28.12 6.17 -1.79
CA ILE A 15 -27.36 5.82 -0.57
C ILE A 15 -27.63 4.37 -0.17
N GLU A 16 -28.89 3.93 -0.19
CA GLU A 16 -29.25 2.56 0.17
C GLU A 16 -28.66 1.54 -0.81
N ARG A 17 -28.68 1.82 -2.11
CA ARG A 17 -28.08 0.95 -3.15
C ARG A 17 -26.56 0.85 -2.98
N GLU A 18 -25.89 1.96 -2.68
CA GLU A 18 -24.44 2.00 -2.49
C GLU A 18 -24.02 1.27 -1.20
N THR A 19 -24.75 1.45 -0.12
CA THR A 19 -24.55 0.70 1.13
C THR A 19 -24.71 -0.80 0.92
N ARG A 20 -25.78 -1.21 0.22
CA ARG A 20 -26.02 -2.63 -0.10
C ARG A 20 -24.91 -3.21 -0.97
N ARG A 21 -24.46 -2.48 -2.01
CA ARG A 21 -23.33 -2.89 -2.86
C ARG A 21 -22.04 -3.06 -2.07
N THR A 22 -21.75 -2.14 -1.16
CA THR A 22 -20.58 -2.19 -0.29
C THR A 22 -20.61 -3.40 0.64
N GLN A 23 -21.77 -3.73 1.21
CA GLN A 23 -21.93 -4.93 2.04
C GLN A 23 -21.74 -6.22 1.24
N LEU A 24 -22.30 -6.31 0.03
CA LEU A 24 -22.12 -7.47 -0.86
C LEU A 24 -20.64 -7.64 -1.25
N ASN A 25 -19.97 -6.57 -1.58
CA ASN A 25 -18.54 -6.58 -1.91
C ASN A 25 -17.68 -7.06 -0.74
N ARG A 26 -17.97 -6.66 0.51
CA ARG A 26 -17.27 -7.17 1.69
C ARG A 26 -17.49 -8.65 1.91
N GLY A 27 -18.73 -9.12 1.79
CA GLY A 27 -19.05 -10.55 1.88
C GLY A 27 -18.32 -11.37 0.83
N GLU A 28 -18.36 -10.92 -0.43
CA GLU A 28 -17.66 -11.58 -1.53
C GLU A 28 -16.14 -11.61 -1.30
N LEU A 29 -15.55 -10.51 -0.82
CA LEU A 29 -14.12 -10.44 -0.52
C LEU A 29 -13.72 -11.49 0.52
N ALA A 30 -14.49 -11.58 1.62
CA ALA A 30 -14.24 -12.57 2.67
C ALA A 30 -14.34 -14.02 2.15
N GLU A 31 -15.38 -14.33 1.38
CA GLU A 31 -15.56 -15.67 0.80
C GLU A 31 -14.40 -16.07 -0.13
N ARG A 32 -13.96 -15.14 -0.98
CA ARG A 32 -12.86 -15.38 -1.93
C ARG A 32 -11.54 -15.59 -1.22
N ILE A 33 -11.22 -14.78 -0.21
CA ILE A 33 -10.01 -14.97 0.60
C ILE A 33 -10.08 -16.31 1.34
N ALA A 34 -11.21 -16.64 1.96
CA ALA A 34 -11.39 -17.93 2.66
C ALA A 34 -11.22 -19.13 1.73
N ARG A 35 -11.68 -19.05 0.48
CA ARG A 35 -11.50 -20.08 -0.55
C ARG A 35 -10.04 -20.20 -0.99
N ALA A 36 -9.36 -19.06 -1.21
CA ALA A 36 -7.96 -19.04 -1.63
C ALA A 36 -7.00 -19.49 -0.51
N VAL A 37 -7.39 -19.29 0.77
CA VAL A 37 -6.61 -19.71 1.95
C VAL A 37 -7.52 -20.56 2.86
N PRO A 38 -7.70 -21.85 2.54
CA PRO A 38 -8.68 -22.72 3.23
C PRO A 38 -8.30 -23.09 4.66
N ARG A 39 -7.04 -22.89 5.05
CA ARG A 39 -6.50 -23.15 6.39
C ARG A 39 -5.70 -21.95 6.86
N ASP A 40 -5.46 -21.85 8.17
CA ASP A 40 -4.60 -20.80 8.72
C ASP A 40 -3.26 -20.77 8.02
N GLY A 41 -2.84 -19.57 7.62
CA GLY A 41 -1.61 -19.35 6.89
C GLY A 41 -1.69 -18.20 5.90
N ARG A 42 -0.64 -18.10 5.09
CA ARG A 42 -0.46 -17.04 4.07
C ARG A 42 -0.38 -17.66 2.67
N ALA A 43 -0.89 -16.94 1.68
CA ALA A 43 -0.72 -17.23 0.27
C ALA A 43 -0.38 -15.96 -0.51
N GLU A 44 0.37 -16.10 -1.60
CA GLU A 44 0.60 -15.04 -2.58
C GLU A 44 0.15 -15.54 -3.95
N PRO A 45 -1.18 -15.55 -4.21
CA PRO A 45 -1.73 -16.15 -5.44
C PRO A 45 -1.43 -15.31 -6.69
N LEU A 46 -1.19 -14.01 -6.55
CA LEU A 46 -0.72 -13.10 -7.60
C LEU A 46 0.49 -12.33 -7.07
N LYS A 47 1.42 -11.99 -7.95
CA LYS A 47 2.62 -11.24 -7.58
C LYS A 47 2.24 -9.95 -6.85
N GLY A 48 2.69 -9.81 -5.62
CA GLY A 48 2.43 -8.65 -4.77
C GLY A 48 1.05 -8.63 -4.10
N LEU A 49 0.18 -9.62 -4.33
CA LEU A 49 -1.07 -9.80 -3.62
C LEU A 49 -0.91 -10.92 -2.58
N ARG A 50 -0.83 -10.55 -1.30
CA ARG A 50 -0.72 -11.51 -0.20
C ARG A 50 -2.06 -11.63 0.51
N LEU A 51 -2.47 -12.85 0.79
CA LEU A 51 -3.68 -13.20 1.55
C LEU A 51 -3.28 -13.84 2.88
N LEU A 52 -4.07 -13.59 3.92
CA LEU A 52 -3.84 -14.14 5.25
C LEU A 52 -5.16 -14.62 5.85
N ARG A 53 -5.14 -15.81 6.45
CA ARG A 53 -6.19 -16.35 7.31
C ARG A 53 -5.63 -16.71 8.68
N VAL A 54 -6.37 -16.38 9.73
CA VAL A 54 -6.08 -16.75 11.12
C VAL A 54 -7.38 -17.04 11.84
N SER A 55 -7.50 -18.20 12.49
CA SER A 55 -8.75 -18.67 13.13
C SER A 55 -8.81 -18.46 14.64
N SER A 56 -7.87 -17.72 15.22
CA SER A 56 -7.87 -17.29 16.63
C SER A 56 -7.12 -15.99 16.81
N PRO A 57 -7.39 -15.20 17.85
CA PRO A 57 -6.54 -14.07 18.22
C PRO A 57 -5.08 -14.51 18.36
N THR A 58 -4.15 -13.64 18.00
CA THR A 58 -2.72 -13.98 18.07
C THR A 58 -2.02 -13.21 19.19
N GLU A 59 -0.91 -13.74 19.66
CA GLU A 59 0.07 -12.96 20.41
C GLU A 59 0.70 -11.89 19.49
N GLN A 60 1.43 -10.98 20.09
CA GLN A 60 2.18 -9.96 19.39
C GLN A 60 3.32 -10.59 18.56
N VAL A 61 3.34 -10.30 17.28
CA VAL A 61 4.36 -10.78 16.34
C VAL A 61 5.19 -9.61 15.84
N HIS A 62 6.49 -9.69 16.05
CA HIS A 62 7.46 -8.75 15.50
C HIS A 62 7.74 -9.09 14.04
N SER A 63 7.68 -8.10 13.16
CA SER A 63 7.95 -8.26 11.73
C SER A 63 8.44 -6.96 11.10
N VAL A 64 8.99 -7.05 9.90
CA VAL A 64 9.26 -5.88 9.06
C VAL A 64 8.13 -5.75 8.04
N SER A 65 7.48 -4.58 8.00
CA SER A 65 6.44 -4.28 7.01
C SER A 65 7.09 -3.75 5.75
N ASP A 66 6.75 -4.35 4.60
CA ASP A 66 7.01 -3.72 3.29
C ASP A 66 6.01 -2.56 3.05
N PRO A 67 6.32 -1.60 2.14
CA PRO A 67 5.31 -0.68 1.62
C PRO A 67 4.12 -1.44 1.05
N ALA A 68 2.94 -1.23 1.64
CA ALA A 68 1.74 -1.99 1.29
C ALA A 68 0.44 -1.26 1.60
N PHE A 69 -0.58 -1.57 0.81
CA PHE A 69 -1.98 -1.26 1.07
C PHE A 69 -2.65 -2.51 1.64
N CYS A 70 -3.14 -2.43 2.87
CA CYS A 70 -3.70 -3.56 3.61
C CYS A 70 -5.18 -3.37 3.87
N VAL A 71 -5.97 -4.41 3.56
CA VAL A 71 -7.42 -4.45 3.76
C VAL A 71 -7.81 -5.69 4.55
N ILE A 72 -8.68 -5.52 5.54
CA ILE A 72 -9.30 -6.61 6.28
C ILE A 72 -10.68 -6.88 5.67
N ALA A 73 -10.96 -8.13 5.33
CA ALA A 73 -12.29 -8.57 4.89
C ALA A 73 -13.16 -9.04 6.06
N GLN A 74 -12.53 -9.58 7.11
CA GLN A 74 -13.21 -10.09 8.31
C GLN A 74 -12.29 -10.08 9.52
N GLY A 75 -12.83 -9.74 10.70
CA GLY A 75 -12.08 -9.61 11.95
C GLY A 75 -11.43 -8.24 12.11
N SER A 76 -10.49 -8.11 13.03
CA SER A 76 -9.74 -6.88 13.28
C SER A 76 -8.30 -7.15 13.69
N LYS A 77 -7.43 -6.17 13.48
CA LYS A 77 -5.99 -6.25 13.76
C LYS A 77 -5.48 -4.94 14.36
N GLU A 78 -4.50 -5.06 15.26
CA GLU A 78 -3.69 -3.94 15.74
C GLU A 78 -2.27 -4.03 15.18
N VAL A 79 -1.71 -2.87 14.84
CA VAL A 79 -0.31 -2.68 14.45
C VAL A 79 0.29 -1.60 15.32
N LEU A 80 1.47 -1.88 15.89
CA LEU A 80 2.23 -0.96 16.72
C LEU A 80 3.49 -0.54 15.97
N LEU A 81 3.77 0.75 15.97
CA LEU A 81 5.02 1.34 15.47
C LEU A 81 5.56 2.28 16.55
N GLY A 82 6.56 1.82 17.30
CA GLY A 82 6.98 2.50 18.54
C GLY A 82 5.81 2.59 19.52
N ASP A 83 5.47 3.80 19.96
CA ASP A 83 4.36 4.08 20.87
C ASP A 83 3.01 4.27 20.16
N ASP A 84 3.01 4.40 18.83
CA ASP A 84 1.80 4.60 18.04
C ASP A 84 1.04 3.29 17.82
N ARG A 85 -0.29 3.33 18.02
CA ARG A 85 -1.21 2.20 17.81
C ARG A 85 -2.14 2.46 16.64
N TYR A 86 -2.27 1.47 15.77
CA TYR A 86 -3.12 1.48 14.59
C TYR A 86 -4.05 0.26 14.60
N GLN A 87 -5.28 0.44 15.07
CA GLN A 87 -6.30 -0.60 14.99
C GLN A 87 -7.17 -0.36 13.77
N TYR A 88 -7.47 -1.43 13.00
CA TYR A 88 -8.35 -1.35 11.86
C TYR A 88 -9.13 -2.66 11.62
N ASP A 89 -10.20 -2.53 10.87
CA ASP A 89 -11.25 -3.50 10.64
C ASP A 89 -11.72 -3.44 9.16
N PRO A 90 -12.80 -4.17 8.74
CA PRO A 90 -13.29 -4.14 7.35
C PRO A 90 -13.81 -2.79 6.84
N MET A 91 -13.96 -1.79 7.72
CA MET A 91 -14.39 -0.44 7.34
C MET A 91 -13.22 0.46 6.96
N HIS A 92 -11.99 0.02 7.27
CA HIS A 92 -10.77 0.80 7.14
C HIS A 92 -9.70 0.05 6.36
N TYR A 93 -8.76 0.78 5.80
CA TYR A 93 -7.50 0.23 5.29
C TYR A 93 -6.32 0.82 6.02
N LEU A 94 -5.23 0.06 6.04
CA LEU A 94 -3.94 0.53 6.53
C LEU A 94 -3.01 0.73 5.34
N LEU A 95 -2.36 1.90 5.27
CA LEU A 95 -1.30 2.21 4.32
C LEU A 95 0.04 2.27 5.04
N ALA A 96 0.98 1.41 4.64
CA ALA A 96 2.39 1.48 5.03
C ALA A 96 3.20 1.99 3.83
N THR A 97 4.01 3.04 4.03
CA THR A 97 4.76 3.71 2.96
C THR A 97 6.28 3.52 3.02
N ALA A 98 6.77 2.78 4.01
CA ALA A 98 8.18 2.45 4.18
C ALA A 98 8.35 1.05 4.77
N GLU A 99 9.55 0.50 4.66
CA GLU A 99 9.95 -0.68 5.43
C GLU A 99 10.17 -0.29 6.89
N LEU A 100 9.41 -0.90 7.80
CA LEU A 100 9.40 -0.52 9.20
C LEU A 100 9.34 -1.76 10.11
N PRO A 101 10.09 -1.76 11.22
CA PRO A 101 9.88 -2.76 12.26
C PRO A 101 8.55 -2.47 12.96
N ILE A 102 7.62 -3.40 12.87
CA ILE A 102 6.29 -3.32 13.49
C ILE A 102 6.05 -4.50 14.41
N VAL A 103 5.18 -4.29 15.39
CA VAL A 103 4.56 -5.36 16.16
C VAL A 103 3.10 -5.42 15.80
N SER A 104 2.56 -6.58 15.55
CA SER A 104 1.16 -6.70 15.17
C SER A 104 0.50 -7.94 15.73
N HIS A 105 -0.80 -7.87 16.00
CA HIS A 105 -1.58 -9.02 16.43
C HIS A 105 -3.02 -8.93 15.92
N VAL A 106 -3.62 -10.08 15.69
CA VAL A 106 -5.03 -10.22 15.35
C VAL A 106 -5.84 -10.14 16.66
N ILE A 107 -6.82 -9.24 16.69
CA ILE A 107 -7.67 -9.03 17.86
C ILE A 107 -8.92 -9.91 17.78
N GLU A 108 -9.61 -9.88 16.63
CA GLU A 108 -10.87 -10.60 16.42
C GLU A 108 -10.69 -11.69 15.37
N ALA A 109 -10.76 -12.92 15.81
CA ALA A 109 -10.82 -14.12 14.99
C ALA A 109 -11.43 -15.29 15.79
N SER A 110 -12.12 -16.21 15.10
CA SER A 110 -12.55 -17.50 15.64
C SER A 110 -12.55 -18.56 14.54
N GLN A 111 -12.75 -19.82 14.90
CA GLN A 111 -12.86 -20.92 13.93
C GLN A 111 -14.03 -20.71 12.96
N GLU A 112 -15.15 -20.21 13.46
CA GLU A 112 -16.37 -19.95 12.68
C GLU A 112 -16.27 -18.65 11.89
N ARG A 113 -15.53 -17.66 12.42
CA ARG A 113 -15.34 -16.34 11.82
C ARG A 113 -13.86 -15.95 11.85
N PRO A 114 -13.03 -16.57 10.99
CA PRO A 114 -11.60 -16.31 10.97
C PRO A 114 -11.28 -14.86 10.55
N TYR A 115 -10.17 -14.34 11.03
CA TYR A 115 -9.57 -13.15 10.47
C TYR A 115 -9.14 -13.42 9.03
N LEU A 116 -9.59 -12.56 8.11
CA LEU A 116 -9.27 -12.64 6.69
C LEU A 116 -8.79 -11.28 6.21
N SER A 117 -7.62 -11.24 5.62
CA SER A 117 -7.06 -9.99 5.09
C SER A 117 -6.27 -10.21 3.81
N LEU A 118 -6.06 -9.11 3.10
CA LEU A 118 -5.13 -9.04 1.98
C LEU A 118 -4.19 -7.84 2.15
N SER A 119 -3.03 -7.94 1.50
CA SER A 119 -2.15 -6.79 1.28
C SER A 119 -1.68 -6.76 -0.16
N VAL A 120 -1.70 -5.56 -0.74
CA VAL A 120 -1.15 -5.27 -2.08
C VAL A 120 0.17 -4.54 -1.87
N LYS A 121 1.27 -5.13 -2.34
CA LYS A 121 2.58 -4.50 -2.30
C LYS A 121 2.59 -3.24 -3.17
N LEU A 122 3.10 -2.15 -2.65
CA LEU A 122 3.23 -0.88 -3.34
C LEU A 122 4.64 -0.77 -3.93
N ASP A 123 4.73 -0.97 -5.24
CA ASP A 123 5.98 -0.81 -5.98
C ASP A 123 6.25 0.69 -6.19
N PRO A 124 7.42 1.23 -5.76
CA PRO A 124 7.75 2.64 -5.91
C PRO A 124 7.73 3.11 -7.36
N THR A 125 8.17 2.27 -8.30
CA THR A 125 8.19 2.58 -9.73
C THR A 125 6.77 2.74 -10.26
N LEU A 126 5.85 1.84 -9.86
CA LEU A 126 4.45 1.94 -10.21
C LEU A 126 3.81 3.21 -9.62
N VAL A 127 4.04 3.49 -8.33
CA VAL A 127 3.55 4.70 -7.67
C VAL A 127 4.04 5.95 -8.40
N GLY A 128 5.34 6.02 -8.72
CA GLY A 128 5.94 7.13 -9.45
C GLY A 128 5.33 7.33 -10.85
N SER A 129 5.11 6.23 -11.61
CA SER A 129 4.51 6.32 -12.95
C SER A 129 3.07 6.84 -12.89
N VAL A 130 2.26 6.36 -11.93
CA VAL A 130 0.88 6.83 -11.75
C VAL A 130 0.84 8.28 -11.31
N MET A 131 1.77 8.73 -10.43
CA MET A 131 1.89 10.14 -10.05
C MET A 131 2.10 11.06 -11.26
N VAL A 132 3.05 10.71 -12.13
CA VAL A 132 3.38 11.50 -13.32
C VAL A 132 2.17 11.60 -14.25
N GLU A 133 1.53 10.48 -14.55
CA GLU A 133 0.37 10.43 -15.45
C GLU A 133 -0.86 11.14 -14.88
N ALA A 134 -1.06 11.07 -13.56
CA ALA A 134 -2.15 11.77 -12.89
C ALA A 134 -1.89 13.29 -12.69
N GLY A 135 -0.75 13.81 -13.14
CA GLY A 135 -0.39 15.23 -12.99
C GLY A 135 -0.05 15.65 -11.55
N HIS A 136 0.16 14.70 -10.63
CA HIS A 136 0.50 14.95 -9.23
C HIS A 136 2.00 15.14 -9.01
N VAL A 137 2.67 15.93 -9.84
CA VAL A 137 4.15 16.09 -9.86
C VAL A 137 4.68 17.00 -8.74
N SER A 138 3.84 17.56 -7.87
CA SER A 138 4.30 18.53 -6.88
C SER A 138 4.80 17.87 -5.59
N PRO A 139 6.11 17.98 -5.24
CA PRO A 139 6.71 17.32 -4.07
C PRO A 139 6.52 18.08 -2.75
N ARG A 140 5.63 19.07 -2.69
CA ARG A 140 5.52 19.97 -1.53
C ARG A 140 4.19 19.81 -0.80
N SER A 141 4.07 18.74 -0.05
CA SER A 141 3.24 18.75 1.15
C SER A 141 4.15 18.35 2.31
N HIS A 142 4.25 19.19 3.33
CA HIS A 142 4.67 18.77 4.67
C HIS A 142 3.55 17.86 5.22
N ALA A 143 3.23 16.79 4.49
CA ALA A 143 2.30 15.79 4.96
C ALA A 143 2.95 15.11 6.15
N ASP A 144 2.15 14.91 7.18
CA ASP A 144 2.44 14.16 8.40
C ASP A 144 3.40 12.99 8.08
N VAL A 145 4.58 13.01 8.68
CA VAL A 145 5.73 12.13 8.38
C VAL A 145 5.47 10.67 8.78
N ARG A 146 4.29 10.33 9.30
CA ARG A 146 3.96 8.97 9.73
C ARG A 146 3.94 8.02 8.55
N ALA A 147 4.80 7.02 8.59
CA ALA A 147 4.93 6.02 7.55
C ALA A 147 3.79 4.96 7.55
N ILE A 148 2.97 4.93 8.61
CA ILE A 148 1.75 4.11 8.71
C ILE A 148 0.56 5.01 9.02
N ASN A 149 -0.58 4.74 8.40
CA ASN A 149 -1.86 5.35 8.74
C ASN A 149 -3.04 4.46 8.39
N VAL A 150 -4.16 4.70 9.08
CA VAL A 150 -5.45 4.04 8.87
C VAL A 150 -6.45 5.08 8.36
N SER A 151 -7.21 4.73 7.31
CA SER A 151 -8.26 5.59 6.74
C SER A 151 -9.50 4.77 6.37
N PRO A 152 -10.68 5.40 6.26
CA PRO A 152 -11.90 4.73 5.79
C PRO A 152 -11.73 4.11 4.40
N LEU A 153 -12.22 2.88 4.23
CA LEU A 153 -12.24 2.18 2.95
C LEU A 153 -13.50 2.55 2.19
N ASP A 154 -13.38 3.43 1.19
CA ASP A 154 -14.49 3.84 0.36
C ASP A 154 -14.97 2.74 -0.60
N ALA A 155 -16.20 2.89 -1.10
CA ALA A 155 -16.84 1.90 -1.97
C ALA A 155 -16.08 1.66 -3.29
N SER A 156 -15.43 2.69 -3.83
CA SER A 156 -14.71 2.61 -5.11
C SER A 156 -13.39 1.87 -4.96
N LEU A 157 -12.68 2.11 -3.87
CA LEU A 157 -11.43 1.40 -3.55
C LEU A 157 -11.72 -0.06 -3.20
N LEU A 158 -12.79 -0.34 -2.43
CA LEU A 158 -13.25 -1.69 -2.15
C LEU A 158 -13.63 -2.45 -3.43
N ASP A 159 -14.34 -1.81 -4.37
CA ASP A 159 -14.69 -2.42 -5.66
C ASP A 159 -13.44 -2.82 -6.47
N ALA A 160 -12.42 -1.95 -6.51
CA ALA A 160 -11.17 -2.28 -7.18
C ALA A 160 -10.46 -3.48 -6.52
N VAL A 161 -10.45 -3.55 -5.18
CA VAL A 161 -9.92 -4.69 -4.43
C VAL A 161 -10.66 -5.98 -4.74
N VAL A 162 -11.99 -5.96 -4.75
CA VAL A 162 -12.82 -7.13 -5.09
C VAL A 162 -12.54 -7.60 -6.51
N ARG A 163 -12.44 -6.68 -7.50
CA ARG A 163 -12.08 -7.03 -8.88
C ARG A 163 -10.69 -7.66 -8.98
N LEU A 164 -9.72 -7.19 -8.20
CA LEU A 164 -8.39 -7.80 -8.15
C LEU A 164 -8.46 -9.25 -7.64
N VAL A 165 -9.22 -9.50 -6.55
CA VAL A 165 -9.35 -10.84 -5.98
C VAL A 165 -10.20 -11.78 -6.86
N ARG A 166 -11.15 -11.24 -7.65
CA ARG A 166 -11.90 -12.03 -8.65
C ARG A 166 -11.00 -12.70 -9.69
N LEU A 167 -9.86 -12.10 -10.02
CA LEU A 167 -8.91 -12.68 -10.98
C LEU A 167 -8.29 -14.00 -10.51
N LEU A 168 -8.44 -14.36 -9.24
CA LEU A 168 -8.03 -15.68 -8.74
C LEU A 168 -8.84 -16.82 -9.39
N ASP A 169 -10.06 -16.55 -9.84
CA ASP A 169 -10.91 -17.51 -10.54
C ASP A 169 -10.57 -17.59 -12.06
N THR A 170 -9.86 -16.60 -12.59
CA THR A 170 -9.49 -16.51 -14.03
C THR A 170 -8.00 -16.25 -14.21
N PRO A 171 -7.11 -17.23 -13.88
CA PRO A 171 -5.65 -17.03 -13.91
C PRO A 171 -5.11 -16.61 -15.28
N ALA A 172 -5.78 -17.02 -16.36
CA ALA A 172 -5.38 -16.64 -17.73
C ALA A 172 -5.50 -15.11 -17.96
N GLU A 173 -6.47 -14.46 -17.35
CA GLU A 173 -6.68 -13.02 -17.44
C GLU A 173 -5.85 -12.24 -16.42
N ALA A 174 -5.48 -12.89 -15.32
CA ALA A 174 -4.82 -12.24 -14.19
C ALA A 174 -3.49 -11.60 -14.57
N SER A 175 -2.70 -12.22 -15.44
CA SER A 175 -1.41 -11.69 -15.90
C SER A 175 -1.54 -10.32 -16.60
N PHE A 176 -2.66 -10.07 -17.28
CA PHE A 176 -2.93 -8.83 -17.98
C PHE A 176 -3.73 -7.83 -17.11
N LEU A 177 -4.77 -8.29 -16.44
CA LEU A 177 -5.70 -7.40 -15.74
C LEU A 177 -5.22 -7.00 -14.33
N ALA A 178 -4.48 -7.85 -13.62
CA ALA A 178 -4.03 -7.51 -12.27
C ALA A 178 -3.13 -6.26 -12.23
N PRO A 179 -2.17 -6.04 -13.14
CA PRO A 179 -1.42 -4.79 -13.18
C PRO A 179 -2.30 -3.54 -13.40
N LEU A 180 -3.33 -3.64 -14.25
CA LEU A 180 -4.24 -2.52 -14.52
C LEU A 180 -5.09 -2.17 -13.30
N ILE A 181 -5.63 -3.16 -12.61
CA ILE A 181 -6.41 -2.97 -11.39
C ILE A 181 -5.52 -2.46 -10.24
N THR A 182 -4.30 -2.98 -10.11
CA THR A 182 -3.34 -2.48 -9.10
C THR A 182 -2.99 -1.01 -9.38
N ARG A 183 -2.84 -0.63 -10.64
CA ARG A 183 -2.64 0.76 -11.05
C ARG A 183 -3.83 1.65 -10.68
N GLU A 184 -5.07 1.17 -10.87
CA GLU A 184 -6.27 1.87 -10.41
C GLU A 184 -6.29 2.05 -8.90
N ILE A 185 -5.94 1.00 -8.12
CA ILE A 185 -5.83 1.08 -6.65
C ILE A 185 -4.83 2.17 -6.26
N VAL A 186 -3.63 2.17 -6.85
CA VAL A 186 -2.60 3.21 -6.60
C VAL A 186 -3.13 4.60 -6.93
N TYR A 187 -3.81 4.78 -8.07
CA TYR A 187 -4.41 6.06 -8.45
C TYR A 187 -5.44 6.54 -7.41
N ARG A 188 -6.36 5.66 -6.97
CA ARG A 188 -7.36 5.99 -5.96
C ARG A 188 -6.74 6.37 -4.61
N LEU A 189 -5.69 5.69 -4.20
CA LEU A 189 -4.91 6.04 -3.01
C LEU A 189 -4.20 7.39 -3.15
N LEU A 190 -3.69 7.73 -4.35
CA LEU A 190 -3.01 9.00 -4.63
C LEU A 190 -3.96 10.21 -4.60
N VAL A 191 -5.20 10.04 -5.04
CA VAL A 191 -6.21 11.12 -5.02
C VAL A 191 -6.99 11.16 -3.70
N GLY A 192 -6.90 10.12 -2.88
CA GLY A 192 -7.54 10.02 -1.58
C GLY A 192 -6.78 10.75 -0.46
N GLU A 193 -7.30 10.64 0.76
CA GLU A 193 -6.77 11.32 1.96
C GLU A 193 -5.28 11.06 2.23
N GLN A 194 -4.80 9.87 1.89
CA GLN A 194 -3.40 9.46 2.12
C GLN A 194 -2.46 9.71 0.93
N GLY A 195 -2.93 10.40 -0.12
CA GLY A 195 -2.15 10.64 -1.32
C GLY A 195 -0.81 11.33 -1.08
N GLY A 196 -0.76 12.26 -0.12
CA GLY A 196 0.50 12.91 0.29
C GLY A 196 1.55 11.93 0.81
N ARG A 197 1.13 10.92 1.60
CA ARG A 197 2.02 9.87 2.12
C ARG A 197 2.47 8.89 1.05
N LEU A 198 1.56 8.50 0.18
CA LEU A 198 1.89 7.58 -0.91
C LEU A 198 2.96 8.16 -1.85
N ARG A 199 2.96 9.48 -2.07
CA ARG A 199 4.00 10.17 -2.86
C ARG A 199 5.39 10.02 -2.26
N ASN A 200 5.51 9.89 -0.94
CA ASN A 200 6.80 9.69 -0.28
C ASN A 200 7.47 8.38 -0.70
N ILE A 201 6.72 7.34 -1.05
CA ILE A 201 7.28 6.06 -1.55
C ILE A 201 8.13 6.31 -2.80
N ALA A 202 7.59 7.03 -3.79
CA ALA A 202 8.29 7.32 -5.04
C ALA A 202 9.50 8.24 -4.84
N VAL A 203 9.43 9.18 -3.88
CA VAL A 203 10.53 10.09 -3.57
C VAL A 203 11.66 9.37 -2.86
N GLN A 204 11.37 8.54 -1.87
CA GLN A 204 12.38 7.76 -1.14
C GLN A 204 13.13 6.79 -2.06
N ASP A 205 12.42 6.11 -2.95
CA ASP A 205 13.05 5.20 -3.92
C ASP A 205 14.00 5.94 -4.87
N SER A 206 13.62 7.13 -5.31
CA SER A 206 14.49 7.95 -6.17
C SER A 206 15.82 8.33 -5.50
N HIS A 207 15.82 8.61 -4.19
CA HIS A 207 17.03 8.85 -3.42
C HIS A 207 17.86 7.58 -3.22
N THR A 208 17.21 6.48 -2.83
CA THR A 208 17.88 5.19 -2.65
C THR A 208 18.49 4.70 -3.98
N HIS A 209 17.79 4.84 -5.08
CA HIS A 209 18.28 4.47 -6.41
C HIS A 209 19.49 5.33 -6.85
N ARG A 210 19.49 6.63 -6.53
CA ARG A 210 20.64 7.50 -6.77
C ARG A 210 21.86 7.10 -5.95
N ILE A 211 21.67 6.78 -4.67
CA ILE A 211 22.75 6.31 -3.78
C ILE A 211 23.29 4.96 -4.26
N THR A 212 22.42 4.03 -4.63
CA THR A 212 22.82 2.70 -5.15
C THR A 212 23.61 2.83 -6.45
N ARG A 213 23.17 3.69 -7.39
CA ARG A 213 23.95 4.00 -8.60
C ARG A 213 25.31 4.59 -8.30
N ALA A 214 25.38 5.52 -7.34
CA ALA A 214 26.66 6.10 -6.91
C ALA A 214 27.59 5.02 -6.37
N VAL A 215 27.10 4.13 -5.52
CA VAL A 215 27.88 3.02 -4.95
C VAL A 215 28.32 2.02 -6.04
N GLU A 216 27.47 1.70 -7.00
CA GLU A 216 27.82 0.83 -8.12
C GLU A 216 28.88 1.45 -9.03
N GLN A 217 28.80 2.76 -9.27
CA GLN A 217 29.77 3.49 -10.06
C GLN A 217 31.11 3.59 -9.33
N LEU A 218 31.10 3.89 -8.05
CA LEU A 218 32.27 3.83 -7.17
C LEU A 218 32.95 2.45 -7.20
N ARG A 219 32.19 1.37 -7.21
CA ARG A 219 32.73 0.01 -7.29
C ARG A 219 33.35 -0.33 -8.65
N LYS A 220 32.84 0.26 -9.74
CA LYS A 220 33.37 0.03 -11.10
C LYS A 220 34.64 0.81 -11.39
N GLU A 221 34.85 1.92 -10.69
CA GLU A 221 35.93 2.87 -10.93
C GLU A 221 37.01 2.81 -9.83
N LEU A 222 37.06 1.73 -9.04
CA LEU A 222 38.03 1.54 -7.94
C LEU A 222 39.50 1.65 -8.36
N ASP A 223 39.81 1.58 -9.65
CA ASP A 223 41.18 1.69 -10.19
C ASP A 223 41.55 3.12 -10.65
N GLN A 224 40.67 4.11 -10.50
CA GLN A 224 40.94 5.52 -10.84
C GLN A 224 40.65 6.45 -9.67
N PRO A 225 41.39 7.61 -9.55
CA PRO A 225 41.15 8.58 -8.49
C PRO A 225 39.77 9.23 -8.66
N LEU A 226 38.83 8.83 -7.81
CA LEU A 226 37.43 9.27 -7.77
C LEU A 226 37.36 10.76 -7.36
N ARG A 227 36.77 11.59 -8.20
CA ARG A 227 36.41 12.96 -7.87
C ARG A 227 34.95 13.04 -7.43
N ILE A 228 34.72 13.33 -6.15
CA ILE A 228 33.38 13.46 -5.55
C ILE A 228 32.52 14.48 -6.32
N ASP A 229 33.13 15.55 -6.86
CA ASP A 229 32.44 16.57 -7.66
C ASP A 229 31.82 16.03 -8.96
N ASP A 230 32.49 15.07 -9.61
CA ASP A 230 32.00 14.47 -10.86
C ASP A 230 30.82 13.54 -10.59
N ILE A 231 30.91 12.76 -9.52
CA ILE A 231 29.81 11.88 -9.07
C ILE A 231 28.58 12.72 -8.67
N ALA A 232 28.75 13.77 -7.89
CA ALA A 232 27.67 14.66 -7.48
C ALA A 232 26.97 15.30 -8.69
N ARG A 233 27.74 15.73 -9.70
CA ARG A 233 27.23 16.35 -10.93
C ARG A 233 26.40 15.35 -11.76
N GLU A 234 26.90 14.13 -11.92
CA GLU A 234 26.25 13.08 -12.72
C GLU A 234 24.94 12.59 -12.07
N LEU A 235 24.89 12.58 -10.73
CA LEU A 235 23.71 12.24 -9.94
C LEU A 235 22.73 13.40 -9.77
N GLY A 236 23.06 14.62 -10.25
CA GLY A 236 22.24 15.81 -10.05
C GLY A 236 22.11 16.21 -8.58
N MET A 237 23.14 15.92 -7.77
CA MET A 237 23.20 16.22 -6.32
C MET A 237 24.23 17.30 -6.04
N SER A 238 24.04 18.07 -4.96
CA SER A 238 25.10 18.97 -4.47
C SER A 238 26.15 18.17 -3.71
N VAL A 239 27.42 18.64 -3.76
CA VAL A 239 28.57 17.99 -3.08
C VAL A 239 28.33 17.83 -1.57
N SER A 240 27.57 18.73 -0.95
CA SER A 240 27.18 18.67 0.47
C SER A 240 26.22 17.56 0.81
N SER A 241 25.62 16.89 -0.18
CA SER A 241 24.67 15.78 0.00
C SER A 241 25.33 14.40 -0.10
N VAL A 242 26.63 14.35 -0.41
CA VAL A 242 27.39 13.09 -0.45
C VAL A 242 27.98 12.83 0.94
N PRO A 243 27.68 11.68 1.61
CA PRO A 243 28.28 11.37 2.90
C PRO A 243 29.81 11.28 2.75
N ALA A 244 30.55 12.03 3.55
CA ALA A 244 32.00 11.87 3.67
C ALA A 244 32.25 10.68 4.59
N ASP A 245 32.56 9.51 4.01
CA ASP A 245 33.12 8.40 4.79
C ASP A 245 34.51 8.78 5.29
N ARG A 246 34.67 8.68 6.60
CA ARG A 246 35.97 8.68 7.29
C ARG A 246 36.40 7.27 7.55
#